data_897a6b6f416887ed0388f51975ca813a
#
_entry.id   897a6b6f416887ed0388f51975ca813a
#
_cell.length_a   1.000
_cell.length_b   1.000
_cell.length_c   1.000
_cell.angle_alpha   90.00
_cell.angle_beta   90.00
_cell.angle_gamma   90.00
#
_symmetry.space_group_name_H-M   'P 1'
#
loop_
_entity.id
_entity.type
_entity.pdbx_description
1 polymer ?
#
loop_
_entity_poly.entity_id
_entity_poly.type
_entity_poly.pdbx_seq_one_letter_code
_entity_poly.pdbx_strand_id
1 'polypeptide(L)'
;MSTEELSLPGEKAGAAIASKFTAAPQKLSVLEKVGYSLGDFAANLVFQTLVTYLAYFYTDIYGLKPEHASILILTVGLIAGFGFNPIIGALADRTNSRWGKFRPWILFTAIPLGVIALLAFSTPHFSYQGKVIYAVVTYTLLLFFYAANNLPYSALSGVITGDMGERNSLSSYRFVAVMFAQFFVQVFMLAIIESAGHGDKSQGIEKVMTWLAIIGTVMLIITFLTTKERIIPKPEQKSTLKEDLTDLFKNKPWIIVLVLTTLVFITLAMKGGSYVYYFNNYVDRASLTEFVSPIVHFLSNIGLNVFGDDPVSAGFGLFNAGGIIFMIVGITLSKKFADKYGKRDVFGVCLFISTLFILAFILFPSTSVGLMFGSQILHGFFYGLTIPLLWAMIADVADYSEWKNNRRATAIIFSAMMVGLKVGLSLGGAILTWILGLYNYIPNTNIQSPEAIQGTKMLVSVYPAIPFLIGAGLLFFYSINKKMEVQIESDLKQKRRS
;
A
#
# COMPACT_ATOMS: atom_id res chain seq x y z
N MET A 1 -58.30 -26.48 30.70
CA MET A 1 -58.36 -25.12 30.14
C MET A 1 -56.93 -24.68 29.89
N SER A 2 -56.53 -24.68 28.63
CA SER A 2 -55.20 -24.34 28.17
C SER A 2 -55.09 -22.82 28.04
N THR A 3 -54.09 -22.23 28.67
CA THR A 3 -53.73 -20.80 28.51
C THR A 3 -53.00 -20.64 27.18
N GLU A 4 -53.71 -20.22 26.14
CA GLU A 4 -53.11 -19.67 24.93
C GLU A 4 -52.55 -18.29 25.24
N GLU A 5 -51.22 -18.16 25.22
CA GLU A 5 -50.54 -16.87 25.27
C GLU A 5 -50.81 -16.07 23.99
N LEU A 6 -51.55 -14.97 24.13
CA LEU A 6 -51.73 -13.95 23.08
C LEU A 6 -50.41 -13.21 22.90
N SER A 7 -49.56 -13.65 21.96
CA SER A 7 -48.40 -12.86 21.51
C SER A 7 -48.85 -11.73 20.57
N LEU A 8 -48.52 -10.49 20.90
CA LEU A 8 -48.82 -9.30 20.10
C LEU A 8 -48.20 -9.38 18.68
N PRO A 9 -48.88 -8.87 17.64
CA PRO A 9 -48.38 -8.93 16.25
C PRO A 9 -46.98 -8.31 16.04
N GLY A 10 -46.57 -7.36 16.89
CA GLY A 10 -45.25 -6.76 16.86
C GLY A 10 -44.11 -7.66 17.31
N GLU A 11 -44.33 -8.59 18.26
CA GLU A 11 -43.31 -9.53 18.70
C GLU A 11 -43.01 -10.62 17.66
N LYS A 12 -44.00 -11.08 16.92
CA LYS A 12 -43.79 -12.04 15.82
C LYS A 12 -43.07 -11.40 14.64
N ALA A 13 -43.32 -10.13 14.35
CA ALA A 13 -42.57 -9.38 13.35
C ALA A 13 -41.12 -9.10 13.78
N GLY A 14 -40.90 -8.75 15.05
CA GLY A 14 -39.58 -8.59 15.65
C GLY A 14 -38.77 -9.89 15.69
N ALA A 15 -39.41 -11.01 16.07
CA ALA A 15 -38.77 -12.32 16.06
C ALA A 15 -38.47 -12.84 14.66
N ALA A 16 -39.35 -12.57 13.67
CA ALA A 16 -39.12 -12.92 12.26
C ALA A 16 -38.00 -12.06 11.62
N ILE A 17 -37.86 -10.82 12.04
CA ILE A 17 -36.74 -9.96 11.65
C ILE A 17 -35.46 -10.41 12.35
N ALA A 18 -35.50 -10.70 13.65
CA ALA A 18 -34.37 -11.23 14.41
C ALA A 18 -33.91 -12.60 13.89
N SER A 19 -34.83 -13.52 13.52
CA SER A 19 -34.47 -14.82 12.96
C SER A 19 -33.86 -14.76 11.57
N LYS A 20 -34.13 -13.73 10.76
CA LYS A 20 -33.45 -13.49 9.50
C LYS A 20 -31.98 -13.05 9.67
N PHE A 21 -31.61 -12.53 10.85
CA PHE A 21 -30.26 -12.04 11.15
C PHE A 21 -29.44 -12.96 12.05
N THR A 22 -30.01 -14.03 12.58
CA THR A 22 -29.32 -15.13 13.29
C THR A 22 -29.12 -16.36 12.39
N ALA A 23 -29.03 -16.17 11.08
CA ALA A 23 -28.67 -17.25 10.17
C ALA A 23 -27.31 -17.83 10.58
N ALA A 24 -27.24 -19.18 10.65
CA ALA A 24 -26.02 -19.95 10.89
C ALA A 24 -24.81 -19.36 10.10
N PRO A 25 -23.58 -19.53 10.58
CA PRO A 25 -22.38 -18.97 9.93
C PRO A 25 -22.37 -19.35 8.46
N GLN A 26 -22.74 -18.40 7.60
CA GLN A 26 -22.88 -18.65 6.18
C GLN A 26 -21.50 -18.61 5.56
N LYS A 27 -20.99 -19.76 5.13
CA LYS A 27 -19.72 -19.83 4.39
C LYS A 27 -19.82 -18.95 3.14
N LEU A 28 -18.83 -18.10 2.94
CA LEU A 28 -18.72 -17.30 1.73
C LEU A 28 -18.35 -18.21 0.54
N SER A 29 -18.99 -17.98 -0.58
CA SER A 29 -18.60 -18.68 -1.82
C SER A 29 -17.19 -18.24 -2.26
N VAL A 30 -16.48 -19.12 -2.96
CA VAL A 30 -15.18 -18.78 -3.57
C VAL A 30 -15.32 -17.62 -4.54
N LEU A 31 -16.42 -17.57 -5.30
CA LEU A 31 -16.73 -16.48 -6.23
C LEU A 31 -16.82 -15.13 -5.50
N GLU A 32 -17.42 -15.07 -4.32
CA GLU A 32 -17.53 -13.84 -3.55
C GLU A 32 -16.17 -13.43 -2.97
N LYS A 33 -15.33 -14.37 -2.51
CA LYS A 33 -13.99 -14.13 -2.01
C LYS A 33 -13.08 -13.59 -3.11
N VAL A 34 -13.09 -14.23 -4.26
CA VAL A 34 -12.33 -13.77 -5.46
C VAL A 34 -12.85 -12.41 -5.92
N GLY A 35 -14.17 -12.27 -6.09
CA GLY A 35 -14.75 -11.03 -6.55
C GLY A 35 -14.49 -9.84 -5.62
N TYR A 36 -14.52 -10.06 -4.29
CA TYR A 36 -14.10 -9.06 -3.32
C TYR A 36 -12.60 -8.70 -3.49
N SER A 37 -11.74 -9.70 -3.69
CA SER A 37 -10.29 -9.49 -3.82
C SER A 37 -9.91 -8.74 -5.10
N LEU A 38 -10.72 -8.84 -6.16
CA LEU A 38 -10.51 -8.06 -7.39
C LEU A 38 -10.61 -6.54 -7.14
N GLY A 39 -11.42 -6.11 -6.17
CA GLY A 39 -11.47 -4.70 -5.77
C GLY A 39 -10.16 -4.21 -5.19
N ASP A 40 -9.49 -5.04 -4.37
CA ASP A 40 -8.18 -4.71 -3.80
C ASP A 40 -7.07 -4.79 -4.86
N PHE A 41 -7.18 -5.73 -5.79
CA PHE A 41 -6.29 -5.80 -6.95
C PHE A 41 -6.37 -4.49 -7.77
N ALA A 42 -7.59 -4.05 -8.14
CA ALA A 42 -7.80 -2.82 -8.89
C ALA A 42 -7.28 -1.57 -8.17
N ALA A 43 -7.55 -1.45 -6.87
CA ALA A 43 -7.03 -0.36 -6.06
C ALA A 43 -5.50 -0.37 -5.98
N ASN A 44 -4.89 -1.56 -5.90
CA ASN A 44 -3.43 -1.70 -5.86
C ASN A 44 -2.75 -1.49 -7.21
N LEU A 45 -3.42 -1.72 -8.34
CA LEU A 45 -2.89 -1.29 -9.64
C LEU A 45 -2.62 0.22 -9.64
N VAL A 46 -3.57 1.03 -9.17
CA VAL A 46 -3.40 2.49 -9.04
C VAL A 46 -2.34 2.82 -7.98
N PHE A 47 -2.43 2.22 -6.80
CA PHE A 47 -1.54 2.50 -5.68
C PHE A 47 -0.07 2.20 -6.02
N GLN A 48 0.22 1.05 -6.58
CA GLN A 48 1.59 0.65 -6.94
C GLN A 48 2.14 1.52 -8.08
N THR A 49 1.28 1.92 -9.03
CA THR A 49 1.67 2.86 -10.08
C THR A 49 2.07 4.22 -9.49
N LEU A 50 1.30 4.74 -8.52
CA LEU A 50 1.65 5.98 -7.84
C LEU A 50 2.97 5.86 -7.06
N VAL A 51 3.18 4.78 -6.32
CA VAL A 51 4.40 4.58 -5.51
C VAL A 51 5.64 4.44 -6.38
N THR A 52 5.53 3.74 -7.53
CA THR A 52 6.69 3.38 -8.35
C THR A 52 6.96 4.40 -9.45
N TYR A 53 5.92 4.93 -10.09
CA TYR A 53 6.08 5.70 -11.33
C TYR A 53 5.66 7.16 -11.24
N LEU A 54 4.97 7.61 -10.19
CA LEU A 54 4.44 8.99 -10.14
C LEU A 54 5.56 10.05 -10.25
N ALA A 55 6.64 9.88 -9.48
CA ALA A 55 7.78 10.79 -9.53
C ALA A 55 8.41 10.80 -10.94
N TYR A 56 8.69 9.61 -11.49
CA TYR A 56 9.26 9.44 -12.82
C TYR A 56 8.34 10.00 -13.92
N PHE A 57 7.03 9.77 -13.80
CA PHE A 57 6.06 10.35 -14.72
C PHE A 57 6.12 11.87 -14.71
N TYR A 58 6.04 12.50 -13.55
CA TYR A 58 6.04 13.97 -13.47
C TYR A 58 7.34 14.60 -13.95
N THR A 59 8.49 14.01 -13.64
CA THR A 59 9.78 14.55 -14.09
C THR A 59 10.08 14.17 -15.54
N ASP A 60 10.30 12.89 -15.85
CA ASP A 60 10.89 12.43 -17.10
C ASP A 60 9.91 12.21 -18.24
N ILE A 61 8.61 12.03 -17.96
CA ILE A 61 7.61 11.85 -19.02
C ILE A 61 6.80 13.13 -19.22
N TYR A 62 6.27 13.70 -18.15
CA TYR A 62 5.46 14.91 -18.23
C TYR A 62 6.28 16.20 -18.29
N GLY A 63 7.53 16.19 -17.79
CA GLY A 63 8.50 17.27 -17.89
C GLY A 63 8.28 18.40 -16.89
N LEU A 64 7.84 18.09 -15.66
CA LEU A 64 7.87 19.04 -14.55
C LEU A 64 9.28 19.10 -13.94
N LYS A 65 9.66 20.30 -13.47
CA LYS A 65 10.87 20.43 -12.65
C LYS A 65 10.73 19.62 -11.36
N PRO A 66 11.80 18.96 -10.89
CA PRO A 66 11.75 18.11 -9.69
C PRO A 66 11.19 18.82 -8.44
N GLU A 67 11.49 20.13 -8.27
CA GLU A 67 11.00 20.93 -7.14
C GLU A 67 9.48 21.10 -7.18
N HIS A 68 8.92 21.35 -8.38
CA HIS A 68 7.47 21.47 -8.54
C HIS A 68 6.76 20.13 -8.35
N ALA A 69 7.35 19.03 -8.83
CA ALA A 69 6.85 17.69 -8.59
C ALA A 69 6.85 17.35 -7.08
N SER A 70 7.90 17.75 -6.35
CA SER A 70 8.01 17.58 -4.90
C SER A 70 6.88 18.27 -4.14
N ILE A 71 6.67 19.57 -4.41
CA ILE A 71 5.62 20.36 -3.78
C ILE A 71 4.23 19.78 -4.10
N LEU A 72 4.01 19.38 -5.36
CA LEU A 72 2.75 18.77 -5.80
C LEU A 72 2.46 17.48 -5.03
N ILE A 73 3.40 16.54 -5.02
CA ILE A 73 3.23 15.22 -4.36
C ILE A 73 2.97 15.40 -2.87
N LEU A 74 3.75 16.27 -2.21
CA LEU A 74 3.60 16.52 -0.78
C LEU A 74 2.25 17.16 -0.46
N THR A 75 1.94 18.28 -1.10
CA THR A 75 0.75 19.09 -0.74
C THR A 75 -0.53 18.31 -0.99
N VAL A 76 -0.67 17.74 -2.19
CA VAL A 76 -1.88 16.99 -2.55
C VAL A 76 -1.99 15.70 -1.71
N GLY A 77 -0.88 15.02 -1.46
CA GLY A 77 -0.87 13.81 -0.62
C GLY A 77 -1.28 14.09 0.83
N LEU A 78 -0.83 15.21 1.42
CA LEU A 78 -1.26 15.63 2.76
C LEU A 78 -2.75 16.03 2.79
N ILE A 79 -3.23 16.77 1.78
CA ILE A 79 -4.66 17.09 1.64
C ILE A 79 -5.50 15.81 1.57
N ALA A 80 -5.04 14.82 0.79
CA ALA A 80 -5.75 13.54 0.69
C ALA A 80 -5.76 12.78 2.03
N GLY A 81 -4.64 12.74 2.74
CA GLY A 81 -4.50 12.04 4.01
C GLY A 81 -5.37 12.64 5.11
N PHE A 82 -5.27 13.95 5.32
CA PHE A 82 -5.95 14.64 6.42
C PHE A 82 -7.35 15.17 6.05
N GLY A 83 -7.62 15.45 4.76
CA GLY A 83 -8.88 16.02 4.30
C GLY A 83 -9.83 14.98 3.75
N PHE A 84 -9.49 14.33 2.63
CA PHE A 84 -10.44 13.46 1.91
C PHE A 84 -10.87 12.25 2.72
N ASN A 85 -9.93 11.58 3.42
CA ASN A 85 -10.24 10.36 4.14
C ASN A 85 -11.28 10.53 5.26
N PRO A 86 -11.16 11.49 6.17
CA PRO A 86 -12.19 11.72 7.19
C PRO A 86 -13.55 12.11 6.59
N ILE A 87 -13.55 12.95 5.54
CA ILE A 87 -14.77 13.39 4.87
C ILE A 87 -15.48 12.19 4.22
N ILE A 88 -14.75 11.41 3.42
CA ILE A 88 -15.30 10.24 2.73
C ILE A 88 -15.74 9.17 3.73
N GLY A 89 -14.97 8.92 4.78
CA GLY A 89 -15.35 8.00 5.85
C GLY A 89 -16.69 8.39 6.48
N ALA A 90 -16.84 9.66 6.85
CA ALA A 90 -18.08 10.18 7.43
C ALA A 90 -19.27 10.12 6.47
N LEU A 91 -19.06 10.39 5.17
CA LEU A 91 -20.10 10.28 4.14
C LEU A 91 -20.50 8.83 3.90
N ALA A 92 -19.53 7.92 3.79
CA ALA A 92 -19.78 6.50 3.61
C ALA A 92 -20.55 5.90 4.79
N ASP A 93 -20.23 6.34 6.00
CA ASP A 93 -20.93 5.91 7.22
C ASP A 93 -22.40 6.38 7.29
N ARG A 94 -22.72 7.47 6.68
CA ARG A 94 -24.09 8.01 6.62
C ARG A 94 -24.88 7.53 5.39
N THR A 95 -24.24 6.83 4.48
CA THR A 95 -24.90 6.32 3.27
C THR A 95 -25.91 5.24 3.63
N ASN A 96 -27.12 5.37 3.12
CA ASN A 96 -28.17 4.38 3.23
C ASN A 96 -28.81 4.19 1.84
N SER A 97 -28.65 3.01 1.26
CA SER A 97 -29.17 2.70 -0.06
C SER A 97 -29.73 1.27 -0.16
N ARG A 98 -30.52 1.02 -1.21
CA ARG A 98 -31.04 -0.33 -1.52
C ARG A 98 -29.96 -1.37 -1.79
N TRP A 99 -28.72 -0.95 -2.10
CA TRP A 99 -27.58 -1.82 -2.39
C TRP A 99 -26.64 -2.00 -1.20
N GLY A 100 -26.95 -1.39 -0.06
CA GLY A 100 -26.12 -1.36 1.14
C GLY A 100 -25.50 0.00 1.41
N LYS A 101 -24.56 0.06 2.33
CA LYS A 101 -23.87 1.23 2.82
C LYS A 101 -22.61 1.55 2.00
N PHE A 102 -21.77 0.54 1.75
CA PHE A 102 -20.45 0.69 1.15
C PHE A 102 -20.40 0.33 -0.34
N ARG A 103 -21.19 -0.67 -0.78
CA ARG A 103 -21.21 -1.12 -2.17
C ARG A 103 -21.54 -0.04 -3.20
N PRO A 104 -22.48 0.90 -2.97
CA PRO A 104 -22.76 1.97 -3.92
C PRO A 104 -21.54 2.83 -4.24
N TRP A 105 -20.69 3.08 -3.23
CA TRP A 105 -19.46 3.85 -3.43
C TRP A 105 -18.51 3.16 -4.42
N ILE A 106 -18.34 1.84 -4.30
CA ILE A 106 -17.49 1.08 -5.22
C ILE A 106 -17.99 1.20 -6.65
N LEU A 107 -19.31 1.07 -6.85
CA LEU A 107 -19.92 1.16 -8.20
C LEU A 107 -19.79 2.56 -8.80
N PHE A 108 -20.23 3.57 -8.06
CA PHE A 108 -20.30 4.94 -8.61
C PHE A 108 -18.92 5.59 -8.78
N THR A 109 -17.91 5.15 -8.02
CA THR A 109 -16.56 5.67 -8.16
C THR A 109 -15.70 4.86 -9.13
N ALA A 110 -16.12 3.67 -9.58
CA ALA A 110 -15.35 2.81 -10.47
C ALA A 110 -14.98 3.52 -11.79
N ILE A 111 -15.97 4.06 -12.50
CA ILE A 111 -15.74 4.78 -13.77
C ILE A 111 -14.99 6.10 -13.55
N PRO A 112 -15.39 6.99 -12.62
CA PRO A 112 -14.64 8.22 -12.36
C PRO A 112 -13.18 7.96 -11.99
N LEU A 113 -12.88 6.93 -11.16
CA LEU A 113 -11.52 6.56 -10.79
C LEU A 113 -10.71 6.12 -12.02
N GLY A 114 -11.29 5.30 -12.89
CA GLY A 114 -10.61 4.85 -14.13
C GLY A 114 -10.32 6.02 -15.06
N VAL A 115 -11.32 6.88 -15.31
CA VAL A 115 -11.14 8.05 -16.17
C VAL A 115 -10.09 9.01 -15.61
N ILE A 116 -10.15 9.32 -14.32
CA ILE A 116 -9.19 10.26 -13.73
C ILE A 116 -7.79 9.66 -13.61
N ALA A 117 -7.67 8.34 -13.42
CA ALA A 117 -6.37 7.67 -13.45
C ALA A 117 -5.72 7.78 -14.83
N LEU A 118 -6.49 7.62 -15.92
CA LEU A 118 -6.01 7.87 -17.27
C LEU A 118 -5.58 9.33 -17.45
N LEU A 119 -6.43 10.30 -17.10
CA LEU A 119 -6.13 11.73 -17.24
C LEU A 119 -4.91 12.14 -16.42
N ALA A 120 -4.73 11.61 -15.21
CA ALA A 120 -3.59 11.95 -14.35
C ALA A 120 -2.23 11.49 -14.92
N PHE A 121 -2.22 10.49 -15.80
CA PHE A 121 -1.04 9.99 -16.50
C PHE A 121 -1.03 10.33 -18.00
N SER A 122 -1.90 11.23 -18.44
CA SER A 122 -1.86 11.78 -19.80
C SER A 122 -0.93 13.00 -19.90
N THR A 123 -0.43 13.26 -21.11
CA THR A 123 0.57 14.29 -21.38
C THR A 123 0.08 15.34 -22.38
N PRO A 124 -0.98 16.10 -22.06
CA PRO A 124 -1.47 17.14 -22.96
C PRO A 124 -0.46 18.24 -23.19
N HIS A 125 -0.47 18.80 -24.42
CA HIS A 125 0.43 19.87 -24.84
C HIS A 125 -0.01 21.24 -24.29
N PHE A 126 0.34 21.51 -23.03
CA PHE A 126 0.09 22.80 -22.39
C PHE A 126 1.39 23.60 -22.22
N SER A 127 1.25 24.91 -21.98
CA SER A 127 2.35 25.72 -21.44
C SER A 127 2.81 25.15 -20.10
N TYR A 128 4.02 25.50 -19.66
CA TYR A 128 4.56 24.97 -18.41
C TYR A 128 3.63 25.21 -17.20
N GLN A 129 3.05 26.43 -17.10
CA GLN A 129 2.05 26.73 -16.05
C GLN A 129 0.79 25.89 -16.20
N GLY A 130 0.30 25.70 -17.43
CA GLY A 130 -0.83 24.83 -17.72
C GLY A 130 -0.56 23.38 -17.32
N LYS A 131 0.64 22.87 -17.56
CA LYS A 131 1.08 21.54 -17.10
C LYS A 131 1.02 21.41 -15.58
N VAL A 132 1.51 22.40 -14.82
CA VAL A 132 1.47 22.39 -13.35
C VAL A 132 0.01 22.36 -12.86
N ILE A 133 -0.85 23.24 -13.38
CA ILE A 133 -2.26 23.31 -13.00
C ILE A 133 -2.97 21.99 -13.31
N TYR A 134 -2.77 21.43 -14.50
CA TYR A 134 -3.35 20.17 -14.91
C TYR A 134 -2.93 19.03 -13.97
N ALA A 135 -1.64 18.93 -13.64
CA ALA A 135 -1.12 17.95 -12.71
C ALA A 135 -1.74 18.08 -11.31
N VAL A 136 -1.86 19.32 -10.78
CA VAL A 136 -2.51 19.57 -9.48
C VAL A 136 -3.96 19.10 -9.51
N VAL A 137 -4.72 19.46 -10.53
CA VAL A 137 -6.15 19.12 -10.63
C VAL A 137 -6.34 17.62 -10.77
N THR A 138 -5.64 17.00 -11.71
CA THR A 138 -5.81 15.55 -12.00
C THR A 138 -5.33 14.68 -10.84
N TYR A 139 -4.21 15.00 -10.21
CA TYR A 139 -3.70 14.25 -9.07
C TYR A 139 -4.60 14.43 -7.83
N THR A 140 -5.12 15.63 -7.59
CA THR A 140 -6.09 15.90 -6.51
C THR A 140 -7.36 15.07 -6.70
N LEU A 141 -7.93 15.08 -7.91
CA LEU A 141 -9.10 14.28 -8.23
C LEU A 141 -8.81 12.78 -8.15
N LEU A 142 -7.63 12.34 -8.59
CA LEU A 142 -7.22 10.94 -8.49
C LEU A 142 -7.20 10.46 -7.04
N LEU A 143 -6.57 11.21 -6.13
CA LEU A 143 -6.53 10.84 -4.72
C LEU A 143 -7.91 10.95 -4.04
N PHE A 144 -8.75 11.89 -4.48
CA PHE A 144 -10.14 11.99 -4.01
C PHE A 144 -10.97 10.76 -4.40
N PHE A 145 -10.99 10.39 -5.68
CA PHE A 145 -11.75 9.23 -6.15
C PHE A 145 -11.14 7.91 -5.66
N TYR A 146 -9.82 7.85 -5.51
CA TYR A 146 -9.15 6.72 -4.88
C TYR A 146 -9.61 6.55 -3.42
N ALA A 147 -9.66 7.61 -2.63
CA ALA A 147 -10.18 7.58 -1.27
C ALA A 147 -11.67 7.20 -1.23
N ALA A 148 -12.47 7.79 -2.13
CA ALA A 148 -13.91 7.53 -2.24
C ALA A 148 -14.26 6.08 -2.63
N ASN A 149 -13.35 5.39 -3.33
CA ASN A 149 -13.47 3.98 -3.66
C ASN A 149 -12.90 3.08 -2.54
N ASN A 150 -11.65 3.30 -2.15
CA ASN A 150 -10.87 2.39 -1.32
C ASN A 150 -11.29 2.35 0.15
N LEU A 151 -11.75 3.48 0.73
CA LEU A 151 -12.22 3.50 2.12
C LEU A 151 -13.50 2.69 2.32
N PRO A 152 -14.60 2.92 1.54
CA PRO A 152 -15.79 2.09 1.62
C PRO A 152 -15.52 0.62 1.27
N TYR A 153 -14.64 0.35 0.29
CA TYR A 153 -14.19 -1.00 -0.05
C TYR A 153 -13.55 -1.70 1.17
N SER A 154 -12.65 -1.04 1.87
CA SER A 154 -11.99 -1.60 3.06
C SER A 154 -13.00 -1.86 4.18
N ALA A 155 -13.96 -0.96 4.40
CA ALA A 155 -15.03 -1.10 5.39
C ALA A 155 -16.01 -2.23 5.05
N LEU A 156 -16.22 -2.50 3.75
CA LEU A 156 -17.10 -3.58 3.27
C LEU A 156 -16.72 -4.95 3.85
N SER A 157 -15.44 -5.22 4.10
CA SER A 157 -14.98 -6.48 4.71
C SER A 157 -15.64 -6.78 6.05
N GLY A 158 -15.92 -5.75 6.83
CA GLY A 158 -16.55 -5.85 8.14
C GLY A 158 -18.05 -6.19 8.10
N VAL A 159 -18.71 -5.98 6.95
CA VAL A 159 -20.15 -6.17 6.81
C VAL A 159 -20.54 -7.33 5.86
N ILE A 160 -19.57 -7.95 5.19
CA ILE A 160 -19.80 -9.12 4.33
C ILE A 160 -20.14 -10.35 5.20
N THR A 161 -19.39 -10.58 6.28
CA THR A 161 -19.56 -11.74 7.15
C THR A 161 -19.26 -11.43 8.61
N GLY A 162 -20.03 -12.08 9.53
CA GLY A 162 -19.76 -12.07 10.97
C GLY A 162 -18.83 -13.17 11.44
N ASP A 163 -18.57 -14.17 10.60
CA ASP A 163 -17.71 -15.29 10.93
C ASP A 163 -16.23 -14.91 10.85
N MET A 164 -15.49 -15.15 11.95
CA MET A 164 -14.07 -14.79 12.03
C MET A 164 -13.21 -15.64 11.09
N GLY A 165 -13.55 -16.91 10.88
CA GLY A 165 -12.83 -17.80 9.97
C GLY A 165 -13.00 -17.37 8.51
N GLU A 166 -14.24 -17.04 8.12
CA GLU A 166 -14.54 -16.53 6.79
C GLU A 166 -13.89 -15.15 6.54
N ARG A 167 -13.84 -14.28 7.55
CA ARG A 167 -13.17 -12.97 7.48
C ARG A 167 -11.66 -13.14 7.30
N ASN A 168 -11.04 -14.07 8.00
CA ASN A 168 -9.61 -14.40 7.81
C ASN A 168 -9.34 -14.97 6.41
N SER A 169 -10.23 -15.88 5.95
CA SER A 169 -10.15 -16.40 4.58
C SER A 169 -10.23 -15.27 3.54
N LEU A 170 -11.21 -14.37 3.69
CA LEU A 170 -11.38 -13.20 2.80
C LEU A 170 -10.12 -12.32 2.77
N SER A 171 -9.52 -12.07 3.93
CA SER A 171 -8.27 -11.30 4.04
C SER A 171 -7.09 -11.99 3.35
N SER A 172 -7.02 -13.34 3.40
CA SER A 172 -5.97 -14.09 2.70
C SER A 172 -6.09 -13.95 1.17
N TYR A 173 -7.31 -14.05 0.63
CA TYR A 173 -7.55 -13.83 -0.81
C TYR A 173 -7.18 -12.41 -1.23
N ARG A 174 -7.54 -11.39 -0.44
CA ARG A 174 -7.13 -10.00 -0.65
C ARG A 174 -5.62 -9.84 -0.71
N PHE A 175 -4.92 -10.41 0.27
CA PHE A 175 -3.46 -10.29 0.35
C PHE A 175 -2.77 -10.87 -0.89
N VAL A 176 -3.23 -12.02 -1.36
CA VAL A 176 -2.74 -12.62 -2.61
C VAL A 176 -2.98 -11.68 -3.79
N ALA A 177 -4.19 -11.10 -3.91
CA ALA A 177 -4.52 -10.17 -4.99
C ALA A 177 -3.64 -8.91 -4.97
N VAL A 178 -3.36 -8.36 -3.78
CA VAL A 178 -2.43 -7.21 -3.60
C VAL A 178 -1.02 -7.56 -4.07
N MET A 179 -0.51 -8.75 -3.71
CA MET A 179 0.82 -9.20 -4.13
C MET A 179 0.92 -9.37 -5.65
N PHE A 180 -0.14 -9.90 -6.28
CA PHE A 180 -0.20 -9.99 -7.74
C PHE A 180 -0.23 -8.63 -8.42
N ALA A 181 -1.00 -7.67 -7.90
CA ALA A 181 -1.03 -6.30 -8.43
C ALA A 181 0.34 -5.61 -8.31
N GLN A 182 0.98 -5.74 -7.14
CA GLN A 182 2.33 -5.23 -6.90
C GLN A 182 3.34 -5.85 -7.86
N PHE A 183 3.31 -7.17 -7.99
CA PHE A 183 4.21 -7.88 -8.89
C PHE A 183 4.01 -7.43 -10.34
N PHE A 184 2.76 -7.34 -10.80
CA PHE A 184 2.44 -6.88 -12.15
C PHE A 184 3.00 -5.49 -12.44
N VAL A 185 2.71 -4.52 -11.57
CA VAL A 185 3.13 -3.13 -11.77
C VAL A 185 4.65 -2.98 -11.68
N GLN A 186 5.29 -3.58 -10.68
CA GLN A 186 6.73 -3.38 -10.47
C GLN A 186 7.60 -4.21 -11.42
N VAL A 187 7.09 -5.32 -11.95
CA VAL A 187 7.88 -6.20 -12.83
C VAL A 187 7.64 -5.91 -14.30
N PHE A 188 6.38 -5.76 -14.71
CA PHE A 188 6.05 -5.72 -16.14
C PHE A 188 5.71 -4.34 -16.68
N MET A 189 5.25 -3.41 -15.84
CA MET A 189 4.69 -2.14 -16.34
C MET A 189 5.69 -1.32 -17.15
N LEU A 190 6.98 -1.23 -16.74
CA LEU A 190 7.99 -0.48 -17.47
C LEU A 190 8.23 -1.08 -18.86
N ALA A 191 8.35 -2.40 -18.97
CA ALA A 191 8.53 -3.11 -20.23
C ALA A 191 7.32 -2.93 -21.16
N ILE A 192 6.11 -2.96 -20.60
CA ILE A 192 4.88 -2.74 -21.37
C ILE A 192 4.80 -1.27 -21.84
N ILE A 193 5.21 -0.30 -21.03
CA ILE A 193 5.27 1.11 -21.43
C ILE A 193 6.23 1.30 -22.62
N GLU A 194 7.44 0.75 -22.53
CA GLU A 194 8.43 0.85 -23.63
C GLU A 194 7.92 0.16 -24.91
N SER A 195 7.40 -1.06 -24.81
CA SER A 195 6.86 -1.81 -25.95
C SER A 195 5.65 -1.12 -26.58
N ALA A 196 4.67 -0.67 -25.77
CA ALA A 196 3.45 -0.03 -26.26
C ALA A 196 3.73 1.36 -26.87
N GLY A 197 4.75 2.05 -26.36
CA GLY A 197 5.15 3.38 -26.82
C GLY A 197 6.03 3.40 -28.06
N HIS A 198 6.60 2.25 -28.47
CA HIS A 198 7.54 2.17 -29.60
C HIS A 198 8.67 3.24 -29.49
N GLY A 199 9.20 3.44 -28.28
CA GLY A 199 10.23 4.44 -27.98
C GLY A 199 9.71 5.79 -27.46
N ASP A 200 8.41 6.06 -27.55
CA ASP A 200 7.77 7.23 -26.93
C ASP A 200 7.10 6.83 -25.60
N LYS A 201 7.78 7.14 -24.50
CA LYS A 201 7.30 6.81 -23.14
C LYS A 201 5.98 7.48 -22.77
N SER A 202 5.70 8.65 -23.36
CA SER A 202 4.46 9.40 -23.14
C SER A 202 3.27 8.65 -23.73
N GLN A 203 3.36 8.20 -24.98
CA GLN A 203 2.33 7.38 -25.59
C GLN A 203 2.23 6.00 -24.93
N GLY A 204 3.36 5.44 -24.52
CA GLY A 204 3.40 4.15 -23.83
C GLY A 204 2.62 4.17 -22.53
N ILE A 205 2.88 5.16 -21.66
CA ILE A 205 2.19 5.24 -20.37
C ILE A 205 0.70 5.53 -20.52
N GLU A 206 0.28 6.37 -21.50
CA GLU A 206 -1.14 6.61 -21.78
C GLU A 206 -1.88 5.35 -22.19
N LYS A 207 -1.28 4.53 -23.08
CA LYS A 207 -1.86 3.26 -23.52
C LYS A 207 -1.97 2.28 -22.33
N VAL A 208 -0.91 2.14 -21.56
CA VAL A 208 -0.91 1.24 -20.38
C VAL A 208 -1.94 1.69 -19.36
N MET A 209 -1.99 2.99 -19.04
CA MET A 209 -3.00 3.52 -18.11
C MET A 209 -4.43 3.37 -18.63
N THR A 210 -4.64 3.44 -19.94
CA THR A 210 -5.95 3.15 -20.55
C THR A 210 -6.35 1.70 -20.28
N TRP A 211 -5.45 0.73 -20.49
CA TRP A 211 -5.73 -0.67 -20.22
C TRP A 211 -5.98 -0.92 -18.73
N LEU A 212 -5.14 -0.34 -17.85
CA LEU A 212 -5.30 -0.47 -16.40
C LEU A 212 -6.61 0.18 -15.91
N ALA A 213 -7.01 1.31 -16.48
CA ALA A 213 -8.27 1.98 -16.15
C ALA A 213 -9.48 1.11 -16.54
N ILE A 214 -9.47 0.51 -17.71
CA ILE A 214 -10.54 -0.39 -18.18
C ILE A 214 -10.59 -1.64 -17.29
N ILE A 215 -9.45 -2.32 -17.12
CA ILE A 215 -9.34 -3.54 -16.30
C ILE A 215 -9.77 -3.26 -14.86
N GLY A 216 -9.23 -2.20 -14.24
CA GLY A 216 -9.57 -1.81 -12.87
C GLY A 216 -11.05 -1.48 -12.70
N THR A 217 -11.63 -0.74 -13.65
CA THR A 217 -13.08 -0.42 -13.64
C THR A 217 -13.92 -1.69 -13.71
N VAL A 218 -13.60 -2.62 -14.62
CA VAL A 218 -14.30 -3.90 -14.75
C VAL A 218 -14.20 -4.71 -13.46
N MET A 219 -13.00 -4.78 -12.86
CA MET A 219 -12.80 -5.50 -11.58
C MET A 219 -13.61 -4.90 -10.44
N LEU A 220 -13.70 -3.56 -10.34
CA LEU A 220 -14.52 -2.88 -9.33
C LEU A 220 -16.02 -3.16 -9.54
N ILE A 221 -16.49 -3.20 -10.79
CA ILE A 221 -17.87 -3.57 -11.11
C ILE A 221 -18.13 -5.03 -10.72
N ILE A 222 -17.20 -5.97 -11.01
CA ILE A 222 -17.31 -7.36 -10.59
C ILE A 222 -17.37 -7.45 -9.06
N THR A 223 -16.54 -6.68 -8.36
CA THR A 223 -16.57 -6.61 -6.88
C THR A 223 -17.95 -6.20 -6.38
N PHE A 224 -18.57 -5.17 -6.97
CA PHE A 224 -19.92 -4.76 -6.64
C PHE A 224 -20.95 -5.86 -6.90
N LEU A 225 -20.87 -6.54 -8.05
CA LEU A 225 -21.84 -7.58 -8.45
C LEU A 225 -21.76 -8.85 -7.60
N THR A 226 -20.55 -9.23 -7.18
CA THR A 226 -20.31 -10.50 -6.47
C THR A 226 -20.43 -10.39 -4.96
N THR A 227 -20.27 -9.20 -4.37
CA THR A 227 -20.33 -9.02 -2.91
C THR A 227 -21.74 -8.65 -2.42
N LYS A 228 -22.04 -8.99 -1.15
CA LYS A 228 -23.30 -8.60 -0.48
C LYS A 228 -23.01 -8.16 0.95
N GLU A 229 -23.63 -7.06 1.37
CA GLU A 229 -23.62 -6.63 2.77
C GLU A 229 -24.67 -7.42 3.55
N ARG A 230 -24.24 -8.09 4.61
CA ARG A 230 -25.12 -8.96 5.44
C ARG A 230 -25.24 -8.49 6.88
N ILE A 231 -24.28 -7.66 7.33
CA ILE A 231 -24.22 -7.21 8.71
C ILE A 231 -24.50 -5.72 8.77
N ILE A 232 -25.40 -5.35 9.67
CA ILE A 232 -25.60 -3.94 10.05
C ILE A 232 -24.70 -3.69 11.25
N PRO A 233 -23.68 -2.79 11.15
CA PRO A 233 -22.83 -2.47 12.29
C PRO A 233 -23.68 -1.91 13.44
N LYS A 234 -23.47 -2.41 14.65
CA LYS A 234 -24.05 -1.78 15.83
C LYS A 234 -23.44 -0.39 16.01
N PRO A 235 -24.20 0.61 16.48
CA PRO A 235 -23.62 1.91 16.81
C PRO A 235 -22.48 1.70 17.82
N GLU A 236 -21.28 2.23 17.50
CA GLU A 236 -20.17 2.18 18.43
C GLU A 236 -20.47 3.00 19.71
N GLN A 237 -19.87 2.58 20.82
CA GLN A 237 -19.97 3.31 22.08
C GLN A 237 -19.56 4.78 21.89
N LYS A 238 -20.38 5.69 22.41
CA LYS A 238 -20.17 7.15 22.32
C LYS A 238 -19.00 7.57 23.21
N SER A 239 -17.77 7.39 22.74
CA SER A 239 -16.63 8.14 23.28
C SER A 239 -16.49 9.45 22.51
N THR A 240 -16.07 10.50 23.18
CA THR A 240 -15.77 11.76 22.48
C THR A 240 -14.40 11.63 21.79
N LEU A 241 -14.33 12.06 20.53
CA LEU A 241 -13.08 12.02 19.72
C LEU A 241 -11.90 12.69 20.47
N LYS A 242 -12.19 13.73 21.26
CA LYS A 242 -11.19 14.46 22.06
C LYS A 242 -10.58 13.60 23.16
N GLU A 243 -11.38 12.81 23.87
CA GLU A 243 -10.91 11.91 24.93
C GLU A 243 -10.06 10.78 24.33
N ASP A 244 -10.52 10.19 23.23
CA ASP A 244 -9.80 9.12 22.54
C ASP A 244 -8.43 9.60 22.02
N LEU A 245 -8.35 10.79 21.43
CA LEU A 245 -7.08 11.38 20.99
C LEU A 245 -6.17 11.70 22.19
N THR A 246 -6.71 12.21 23.29
CA THR A 246 -5.91 12.53 24.48
C THR A 246 -5.28 11.27 25.08
N ASP A 247 -6.02 10.16 25.13
CA ASP A 247 -5.52 8.88 25.63
C ASP A 247 -4.47 8.28 24.70
N LEU A 248 -4.61 8.47 23.40
CA LEU A 248 -3.63 8.01 22.41
C LEU A 248 -2.29 8.75 22.53
N PHE A 249 -2.31 10.07 22.66
CA PHE A 249 -1.06 10.84 22.82
C PHE A 249 -0.32 10.53 24.13
N LYS A 250 -0.98 9.94 25.13
CA LYS A 250 -0.34 9.41 26.36
C LYS A 250 0.21 8.00 26.20
N ASN A 251 -0.19 7.30 25.14
CA ASN A 251 0.23 5.93 24.85
C ASN A 251 1.57 5.91 24.10
N LYS A 252 2.69 5.85 24.85
CA LYS A 252 4.05 5.83 24.25
C LYS A 252 4.25 4.74 23.19
N PRO A 253 3.86 3.46 23.41
CA PRO A 253 3.93 2.44 22.37
C PRO A 253 3.22 2.82 21.09
N TRP A 254 2.07 3.48 21.18
CA TRP A 254 1.32 3.94 20.00
C TRP A 254 2.10 4.99 19.21
N ILE A 255 2.66 6.00 19.89
CA ILE A 255 3.46 7.05 19.23
C ILE A 255 4.63 6.43 18.47
N ILE A 256 5.35 5.48 19.12
CA ILE A 256 6.50 4.80 18.50
C ILE A 256 6.07 4.04 17.22
N VAL A 257 4.98 3.29 17.27
CA VAL A 257 4.51 2.52 16.10
C VAL A 257 3.97 3.46 15.02
N LEU A 258 3.35 4.59 15.36
CA LEU A 258 2.91 5.60 14.39
C LEU A 258 4.11 6.21 13.64
N VAL A 259 5.13 6.65 14.38
CA VAL A 259 6.35 7.20 13.78
C VAL A 259 7.08 6.13 12.96
N LEU A 260 7.20 4.90 13.49
CA LEU A 260 7.78 3.76 12.77
C LEU A 260 7.04 3.49 11.45
N THR A 261 5.71 3.46 11.47
CA THR A 261 4.89 3.28 10.27
C THR A 261 5.19 4.38 9.25
N THR A 262 5.21 5.63 9.68
CA THR A 262 5.52 6.77 8.80
C THR A 262 6.91 6.62 8.17
N LEU A 263 7.94 6.29 8.96
CA LEU A 263 9.31 6.10 8.48
C LEU A 263 9.43 4.92 7.50
N VAL A 264 8.75 3.81 7.76
CA VAL A 264 8.71 2.66 6.86
C VAL A 264 8.13 3.06 5.51
N PHE A 265 7.03 3.81 5.49
CA PHE A 265 6.39 4.21 4.23
C PHE A 265 7.13 5.35 3.52
N ILE A 266 7.90 6.19 4.22
CA ILE A 266 8.86 7.12 3.59
C ILE A 266 9.90 6.32 2.78
N THR A 267 10.55 5.34 3.40
CA THR A 267 11.54 4.50 2.73
C THR A 267 10.95 3.76 1.53
N LEU A 268 9.72 3.20 1.69
CA LEU A 268 9.04 2.49 0.60
C LEU A 268 8.81 3.38 -0.62
N ALA A 269 8.30 4.60 -0.42
CA ALA A 269 8.05 5.53 -1.51
C ALA A 269 9.34 6.01 -2.17
N MET A 270 10.35 6.36 -1.37
CA MET A 270 11.67 6.75 -1.89
C MET A 270 12.28 5.64 -2.73
N LYS A 271 12.35 4.44 -2.16
CA LYS A 271 12.97 3.28 -2.78
C LYS A 271 12.21 2.84 -4.04
N GLY A 272 10.87 2.73 -3.96
CA GLY A 272 10.02 2.33 -5.08
C GLY A 272 10.18 3.23 -6.29
N GLY A 273 10.18 4.55 -6.07
CA GLY A 273 10.29 5.53 -7.14
C GLY A 273 11.72 5.76 -7.64
N SER A 274 12.77 5.49 -6.84
CA SER A 274 14.15 5.80 -7.21
C SER A 274 14.80 4.78 -8.13
N TYR A 275 14.37 3.53 -8.11
CA TYR A 275 15.00 2.48 -8.91
C TYR A 275 14.90 2.70 -10.42
N VAL A 276 13.81 3.30 -10.91
CA VAL A 276 13.68 3.62 -12.34
C VAL A 276 14.80 4.58 -12.78
N TYR A 277 15.08 5.61 -11.97
CA TYR A 277 16.19 6.55 -12.24
C TYR A 277 17.56 5.87 -12.16
N TYR A 278 17.73 4.96 -11.18
CA TYR A 278 18.98 4.23 -10.99
C TYR A 278 19.32 3.33 -12.19
N PHE A 279 18.35 2.59 -12.68
CA PHE A 279 18.54 1.74 -13.86
C PHE A 279 18.73 2.56 -15.15
N ASN A 280 18.05 3.70 -15.29
CA ASN A 280 18.20 4.55 -16.48
C ASN A 280 19.54 5.31 -16.53
N ASN A 281 20.08 5.75 -15.36
CA ASN A 281 21.16 6.73 -15.33
C ASN A 281 22.48 6.21 -14.73
N TYR A 282 22.45 5.16 -13.89
CA TYR A 282 23.65 4.70 -13.19
C TYR A 282 24.14 3.33 -13.65
N VAL A 283 23.23 2.37 -13.85
CA VAL A 283 23.61 0.99 -14.19
C VAL A 283 24.20 0.93 -15.59
N ASP A 284 25.36 0.27 -15.75
CA ASP A 284 26.00 0.08 -17.05
C ASP A 284 25.16 -0.84 -17.94
N ARG A 285 24.76 -0.33 -19.12
CA ARG A 285 23.85 -1.04 -20.02
C ARG A 285 24.46 -2.33 -20.58
N ALA A 286 25.76 -2.36 -20.86
CA ALA A 286 26.42 -3.53 -21.40
C ALA A 286 26.44 -4.68 -20.36
N SER A 287 26.89 -4.37 -19.15
CA SER A 287 26.89 -5.32 -18.01
C SER A 287 25.49 -5.80 -17.66
N LEU A 288 24.49 -4.90 -17.74
CA LEU A 288 23.09 -5.24 -17.49
C LEU A 288 22.57 -6.20 -18.55
N THR A 289 22.83 -5.92 -19.83
CA THR A 289 22.43 -6.79 -20.95
C THR A 289 23.04 -8.18 -20.80
N GLU A 290 24.33 -8.28 -20.51
CA GLU A 290 25.03 -9.54 -20.31
C GLU A 290 24.38 -10.35 -19.16
N PHE A 291 24.05 -9.68 -18.05
CA PHE A 291 23.47 -10.34 -16.88
C PHE A 291 22.03 -10.81 -17.10
N VAL A 292 21.17 -10.01 -17.78
CA VAL A 292 19.75 -10.33 -17.91
C VAL A 292 19.40 -11.18 -19.13
N SER A 293 20.22 -11.12 -20.20
CA SER A 293 19.94 -11.83 -21.47
C SER A 293 19.69 -13.33 -21.30
N PRO A 294 20.45 -14.10 -20.50
CA PRO A 294 20.19 -15.52 -20.31
C PRO A 294 18.79 -15.78 -19.71
N ILE A 295 18.37 -14.92 -18.78
CA ILE A 295 17.06 -15.04 -18.12
C ILE A 295 15.94 -14.67 -19.11
N VAL A 296 16.11 -13.59 -19.86
CA VAL A 296 15.13 -13.13 -20.85
C VAL A 296 14.97 -14.17 -21.96
N HIS A 297 16.07 -14.73 -22.46
CA HIS A 297 16.03 -15.81 -23.45
C HIS A 297 15.34 -17.07 -22.92
N PHE A 298 15.64 -17.46 -21.67
CA PHE A 298 14.95 -18.59 -21.04
C PHE A 298 13.43 -18.34 -20.95
N LEU A 299 13.01 -17.15 -20.51
CA LEU A 299 11.59 -16.77 -20.43
C LEU A 299 10.93 -16.76 -21.81
N SER A 300 11.62 -16.23 -22.83
CA SER A 300 11.16 -16.22 -24.22
C SER A 300 10.97 -17.64 -24.76
N ASN A 301 11.90 -18.55 -24.48
CA ASN A 301 11.82 -19.95 -24.92
C ASN A 301 10.62 -20.71 -24.34
N ILE A 302 10.13 -20.31 -23.16
CA ILE A 302 8.91 -20.86 -22.54
C ILE A 302 7.65 -20.06 -22.91
N GLY A 303 7.73 -19.13 -23.89
CA GLY A 303 6.60 -18.35 -24.42
C GLY A 303 6.29 -17.07 -23.64
N LEU A 304 7.13 -16.66 -22.69
CA LEU A 304 6.96 -15.45 -21.87
C LEU A 304 7.77 -14.27 -22.44
N ASN A 305 7.31 -13.68 -23.55
CA ASN A 305 7.94 -12.54 -24.23
C ASN A 305 7.47 -11.20 -23.63
N VAL A 306 7.68 -10.98 -22.33
CA VAL A 306 7.12 -9.81 -21.61
C VAL A 306 8.08 -8.62 -21.49
N PHE A 307 9.40 -8.82 -21.67
CA PHE A 307 10.38 -7.77 -21.38
C PHE A 307 10.86 -7.00 -22.63
N GLY A 308 10.50 -7.44 -23.84
CA GLY A 308 10.98 -6.80 -25.07
C GLY A 308 12.52 -6.81 -25.18
N ASP A 309 13.06 -5.89 -26.01
CA ASP A 309 14.49 -5.82 -26.31
C ASP A 309 15.26 -4.79 -25.45
N ASP A 310 14.56 -3.97 -24.62
CA ASP A 310 15.22 -2.97 -23.79
C ASP A 310 15.78 -3.59 -22.49
N PRO A 311 17.12 -3.60 -22.32
CA PRO A 311 17.75 -4.23 -21.15
C PRO A 311 17.45 -3.49 -19.84
N VAL A 312 17.12 -2.20 -19.90
CA VAL A 312 16.79 -1.41 -18.69
C VAL A 312 15.45 -1.84 -18.14
N SER A 313 14.45 -1.98 -18.98
CA SER A 313 13.11 -2.45 -18.59
C SER A 313 13.14 -3.89 -18.08
N ALA A 314 13.88 -4.78 -18.77
CA ALA A 314 14.08 -6.16 -18.36
C ALA A 314 14.82 -6.24 -17.01
N GLY A 315 15.90 -5.48 -16.88
CA GLY A 315 16.71 -5.40 -15.66
C GLY A 315 15.89 -4.90 -14.46
N PHE A 316 15.18 -3.80 -14.62
CA PHE A 316 14.29 -3.25 -13.59
C PHE A 316 13.21 -4.25 -13.18
N GLY A 317 12.55 -4.89 -14.16
CA GLY A 317 11.51 -5.88 -13.89
C GLY A 317 12.05 -7.11 -13.13
N LEU A 318 13.12 -7.72 -13.61
CA LEU A 318 13.75 -8.89 -12.97
C LEU A 318 14.31 -8.58 -11.58
N PHE A 319 14.88 -7.40 -11.39
CA PHE A 319 15.36 -6.90 -10.10
C PHE A 319 14.22 -6.82 -9.06
N ASN A 320 13.09 -6.23 -9.44
CA ASN A 320 11.92 -6.18 -8.59
C ASN A 320 11.29 -7.56 -8.37
N ALA A 321 11.23 -8.40 -9.40
CA ALA A 321 10.73 -9.77 -9.29
C ALA A 321 11.49 -10.57 -8.24
N GLY A 322 12.84 -10.53 -8.28
CA GLY A 322 13.69 -11.18 -7.28
C GLY A 322 13.39 -10.69 -5.88
N GLY A 323 13.32 -9.37 -5.68
CA GLY A 323 12.99 -8.77 -4.39
C GLY A 323 11.63 -9.18 -3.86
N ILE A 324 10.58 -9.17 -4.70
CA ILE A 324 9.21 -9.51 -4.31
C ILE A 324 9.06 -11.00 -3.98
N ILE A 325 9.66 -11.90 -4.78
CA ILE A 325 9.60 -13.35 -4.54
C ILE A 325 10.21 -13.67 -3.16
N PHE A 326 11.39 -13.16 -2.87
CA PHE A 326 12.03 -13.38 -1.57
C PHE A 326 11.35 -12.63 -0.43
N MET A 327 10.71 -11.51 -0.69
CA MET A 327 9.84 -10.83 0.28
C MET A 327 8.65 -11.72 0.68
N ILE A 328 8.02 -12.43 -0.27
CA ILE A 328 6.93 -13.37 0.03
C ILE A 328 7.45 -14.53 0.89
N VAL A 329 8.65 -15.05 0.62
CA VAL A 329 9.29 -16.06 1.47
C VAL A 329 9.50 -15.52 2.89
N GLY A 330 9.99 -14.29 3.03
CA GLY A 330 10.12 -13.63 4.33
C GLY A 330 8.79 -13.51 5.08
N ILE A 331 7.73 -13.07 4.40
CA ILE A 331 6.38 -12.97 4.96
C ILE A 331 5.91 -14.32 5.53
N THR A 332 6.09 -15.41 4.79
CA THR A 332 5.65 -16.75 5.23
C THR A 332 6.39 -17.25 6.47
N LEU A 333 7.64 -16.86 6.63
CA LEU A 333 8.48 -17.24 7.78
C LEU A 333 8.32 -16.31 8.98
N SER A 334 7.72 -15.14 8.81
CA SER A 334 7.62 -14.08 9.83
C SER A 334 7.03 -14.58 11.15
N LYS A 335 5.93 -15.34 11.11
CA LYS A 335 5.28 -15.90 12.30
C LYS A 335 6.22 -16.81 13.09
N LYS A 336 6.95 -17.71 12.43
CA LYS A 336 7.87 -18.66 13.08
C LYS A 336 8.97 -17.94 13.86
N PHE A 337 9.52 -16.87 13.30
CA PHE A 337 10.53 -16.06 13.97
C PHE A 337 9.93 -15.25 15.13
N ALA A 338 8.75 -14.63 14.94
CA ALA A 338 8.08 -13.86 15.95
C ALA A 338 7.67 -14.71 17.17
N ASP A 339 7.17 -15.93 16.95
CA ASP A 339 6.79 -16.85 18.01
C ASP A 339 8.02 -17.26 18.85
N LYS A 340 9.21 -17.33 18.24
CA LYS A 340 10.44 -17.73 18.93
C LYS A 340 11.10 -16.56 19.68
N TYR A 341 11.23 -15.41 19.03
CA TYR A 341 12.06 -14.30 19.52
C TYR A 341 11.25 -13.06 19.96
N GLY A 342 9.95 -12.98 19.63
CA GLY A 342 9.08 -11.82 19.86
C GLY A 342 9.04 -10.87 18.66
N LYS A 343 7.88 -10.21 18.48
CA LYS A 343 7.60 -9.37 17.32
C LYS A 343 8.55 -8.16 17.23
N ARG A 344 8.75 -7.45 18.35
CA ARG A 344 9.62 -6.27 18.45
C ARG A 344 11.04 -6.56 18.01
N ASP A 345 11.64 -7.63 18.57
CA ASP A 345 13.06 -7.93 18.37
C ASP A 345 13.31 -8.46 16.95
N VAL A 346 12.41 -9.31 16.42
CA VAL A 346 12.47 -9.77 15.01
C VAL A 346 12.32 -8.59 14.06
N PHE A 347 11.34 -7.72 14.31
CA PHE A 347 11.13 -6.53 13.47
C PHE A 347 12.37 -5.65 13.43
N GLY A 348 12.93 -5.30 14.61
CA GLY A 348 14.09 -4.42 14.72
C GLY A 348 15.33 -4.98 14.04
N VAL A 349 15.68 -6.25 14.32
CA VAL A 349 16.84 -6.91 13.72
C VAL A 349 16.68 -7.05 12.21
N CYS A 350 15.51 -7.50 11.73
CA CYS A 350 15.28 -7.68 10.30
C CYS A 350 15.24 -6.34 9.55
N LEU A 351 14.66 -5.29 10.15
CA LEU A 351 14.69 -3.95 9.57
C LEU A 351 16.12 -3.42 9.47
N PHE A 352 16.93 -3.59 10.51
CA PHE A 352 18.34 -3.19 10.52
C PHE A 352 19.15 -3.95 9.45
N ILE A 353 19.03 -5.28 9.38
CA ILE A 353 19.74 -6.09 8.36
C ILE A 353 19.26 -5.68 6.95
N SER A 354 17.97 -5.53 6.74
CA SER A 354 17.39 -5.05 5.48
C SER A 354 17.99 -3.69 5.07
N THR A 355 18.23 -2.80 6.05
CA THR A 355 18.84 -1.49 5.80
C THR A 355 20.30 -1.59 5.38
N LEU A 356 21.06 -2.55 5.91
CA LEU A 356 22.44 -2.77 5.47
C LEU A 356 22.52 -3.13 3.98
N PHE A 357 21.56 -3.90 3.48
CA PHE A 357 21.49 -4.21 2.04
C PHE A 357 21.05 -2.99 1.19
N ILE A 358 20.27 -2.06 1.72
CA ILE A 358 20.03 -0.78 1.05
C ILE A 358 21.32 0.05 1.02
N LEU A 359 22.01 0.19 2.14
CA LEU A 359 23.27 0.94 2.23
C LEU A 359 24.36 0.37 1.32
N ALA A 360 24.39 -0.94 1.10
CA ALA A 360 25.39 -1.61 0.26
C ALA A 360 25.41 -1.04 -1.18
N PHE A 361 24.31 -0.50 -1.68
CA PHE A 361 24.26 0.11 -3.01
C PHE A 361 25.26 1.28 -3.20
N ILE A 362 25.66 1.95 -2.10
CA ILE A 362 26.69 3.02 -2.17
C ILE A 362 28.07 2.46 -2.61
N LEU A 363 28.33 1.19 -2.33
CA LEU A 363 29.61 0.56 -2.62
C LEU A 363 29.67 -0.06 -4.02
N PHE A 364 28.54 -0.29 -4.67
CA PHE A 364 28.49 -1.01 -5.94
C PHE A 364 28.88 -0.12 -7.11
N PRO A 365 29.87 -0.52 -7.92
CA PRO A 365 30.13 0.06 -9.24
C PRO A 365 28.94 -0.18 -10.18
N SER A 366 28.80 0.67 -11.21
CA SER A 366 27.72 0.56 -12.21
C SER A 366 27.68 -0.76 -12.95
N THR A 367 28.81 -1.47 -13.04
CA THR A 367 28.97 -2.78 -13.70
C THR A 367 28.65 -3.98 -12.82
N SER A 368 28.50 -3.77 -11.50
CA SER A 368 28.31 -4.88 -10.54
C SER A 368 26.84 -5.33 -10.41
N VAL A 369 26.19 -5.62 -11.53
CA VAL A 369 24.77 -5.95 -11.60
C VAL A 369 24.38 -7.12 -10.69
N GLY A 370 25.17 -8.18 -10.66
CA GLY A 370 24.92 -9.34 -9.80
C GLY A 370 24.87 -9.01 -8.30
N LEU A 371 25.73 -8.10 -7.81
CA LEU A 371 25.70 -7.64 -6.42
C LEU A 371 24.44 -6.80 -6.13
N MET A 372 24.01 -5.97 -7.08
CA MET A 372 22.78 -5.19 -6.95
C MET A 372 21.56 -6.09 -6.81
N PHE A 373 21.44 -7.12 -7.67
CA PHE A 373 20.36 -8.11 -7.61
C PHE A 373 20.40 -8.93 -6.32
N GLY A 374 21.58 -9.44 -5.93
CA GLY A 374 21.77 -10.18 -4.68
C GLY A 374 21.36 -9.35 -3.46
N SER A 375 21.78 -8.09 -3.41
CA SER A 375 21.41 -7.17 -2.34
C SER A 375 19.89 -6.92 -2.28
N GLN A 376 19.24 -6.75 -3.43
CA GLN A 376 17.77 -6.56 -3.49
C GLN A 376 17.02 -7.81 -3.01
N ILE A 377 17.47 -9.00 -3.39
CA ILE A 377 16.88 -10.27 -2.96
C ILE A 377 16.96 -10.41 -1.43
N LEU A 378 18.15 -10.18 -0.86
CA LEU A 378 18.37 -10.26 0.59
C LEU A 378 17.59 -9.16 1.33
N HIS A 379 17.61 -7.93 0.81
CA HIS A 379 16.76 -6.87 1.33
C HIS A 379 15.27 -7.28 1.33
N GLY A 380 14.77 -7.82 0.21
CA GLY A 380 13.39 -8.28 0.09
C GLY A 380 13.03 -9.33 1.14
N PHE A 381 13.89 -10.32 1.33
CA PHE A 381 13.69 -11.37 2.34
C PHE A 381 13.57 -10.82 3.76
N PHE A 382 14.56 -10.03 4.21
CA PHE A 382 14.54 -9.49 5.57
C PHE A 382 13.43 -8.46 5.78
N TYR A 383 13.15 -7.62 4.78
CA TYR A 383 12.01 -6.70 4.83
C TYR A 383 10.67 -7.44 4.86
N GLY A 384 10.53 -8.54 4.11
CA GLY A 384 9.34 -9.39 4.11
C GLY A 384 8.98 -9.92 5.50
N LEU A 385 9.97 -10.27 6.32
CA LEU A 385 9.76 -10.67 7.71
C LEU A 385 9.08 -9.58 8.55
N THR A 386 9.29 -8.30 8.24
CA THR A 386 8.76 -7.17 9.03
C THR A 386 7.31 -6.81 8.69
N ILE A 387 6.84 -7.07 7.47
CA ILE A 387 5.53 -6.60 6.99
C ILE A 387 4.37 -7.08 7.88
N PRO A 388 4.18 -8.38 8.15
CA PRO A 388 3.09 -8.84 9.02
C PRO A 388 3.27 -8.36 10.47
N LEU A 389 4.51 -8.20 10.91
CA LEU A 389 4.81 -7.79 12.28
C LEU A 389 4.40 -6.35 12.57
N LEU A 390 4.51 -5.45 11.58
CA LEU A 390 4.05 -4.08 11.73
C LEU A 390 2.55 -4.04 12.08
N TRP A 391 1.74 -4.76 11.32
CA TRP A 391 0.29 -4.83 11.55
C TRP A 391 -0.06 -5.54 12.87
N ALA A 392 0.70 -6.57 13.25
CA ALA A 392 0.54 -7.24 14.52
C ALA A 392 0.89 -6.30 15.70
N MET A 393 1.98 -5.54 15.61
CA MET A 393 2.36 -4.55 16.63
C MET A 393 1.32 -3.43 16.79
N ILE A 394 0.66 -3.01 15.70
CA ILE A 394 -0.47 -2.07 15.77
C ILE A 394 -1.63 -2.66 16.59
N ALA A 395 -1.94 -3.95 16.40
CA ALA A 395 -2.96 -4.65 17.19
C ALA A 395 -2.54 -4.79 18.66
N ASP A 396 -1.26 -5.10 18.94
CA ASP A 396 -0.73 -5.20 20.30
C ASP A 396 -0.84 -3.86 21.08
N VAL A 397 -0.67 -2.73 20.38
CA VAL A 397 -0.88 -1.40 20.97
C VAL A 397 -2.33 -1.17 21.35
N ALA A 398 -3.29 -1.71 20.60
CA ALA A 398 -4.71 -1.64 20.96
C ALA A 398 -5.03 -2.48 22.21
N ASP A 399 -4.46 -3.68 22.29
CA ASP A 399 -4.58 -4.54 23.48
C ASP A 399 -3.86 -3.92 24.70
N TYR A 400 -2.71 -3.29 24.53
CA TYR A 400 -2.02 -2.53 25.58
C TYR A 400 -2.88 -1.37 26.10
N SER A 401 -3.58 -0.65 25.22
CA SER A 401 -4.50 0.42 25.61
C SER A 401 -5.68 -0.12 26.44
N GLU A 402 -6.25 -1.27 26.04
CA GLU A 402 -7.31 -1.95 26.81
C GLU A 402 -6.80 -2.39 28.19
N TRP A 403 -5.62 -3.00 28.24
CA TRP A 403 -5.01 -3.50 29.48
C TRP A 403 -4.71 -2.38 30.49
N LYS A 404 -4.16 -1.25 29.98
CA LYS A 404 -3.73 -0.14 30.84
C LYS A 404 -4.87 0.80 31.23
N ASN A 405 -5.76 1.14 30.28
CA ASN A 405 -6.75 2.20 30.43
C ASN A 405 -8.18 1.66 30.53
N ASN A 406 -8.39 0.33 30.51
CA ASN A 406 -9.72 -0.31 30.43
C ASN A 406 -10.58 0.13 29.23
N ARG A 407 -9.96 0.70 28.19
CA ARG A 407 -10.63 1.21 26.98
C ARG A 407 -9.93 0.67 25.73
N ARG A 408 -10.68 -0.02 24.87
CA ARG A 408 -10.19 -0.55 23.62
C ARG A 408 -10.44 0.45 22.50
N ALA A 409 -9.47 1.29 22.21
CA ALA A 409 -9.54 2.31 21.16
C ALA A 409 -9.04 1.79 19.79
N THR A 410 -9.44 0.57 19.40
CA THR A 410 -8.89 -0.12 18.21
C THR A 410 -9.10 0.70 16.94
N ALA A 411 -10.31 1.19 16.68
CA ALA A 411 -10.64 1.88 15.44
C ALA A 411 -9.78 3.14 15.24
N ILE A 412 -9.62 3.95 16.28
CA ILE A 412 -8.85 5.19 16.18
C ILE A 412 -7.35 4.93 16.07
N ILE A 413 -6.83 3.87 16.73
CA ILE A 413 -5.43 3.43 16.61
C ILE A 413 -5.13 3.07 15.16
N PHE A 414 -5.95 2.20 14.55
CA PHE A 414 -5.75 1.80 13.14
C PHE A 414 -5.95 2.96 12.17
N SER A 415 -6.93 3.84 12.40
CA SER A 415 -7.16 5.02 11.56
C SER A 415 -5.95 5.96 11.57
N ALA A 416 -5.35 6.22 12.73
CA ALA A 416 -4.16 7.04 12.82
C ALA A 416 -2.94 6.41 12.13
N MET A 417 -2.80 5.07 12.19
CA MET A 417 -1.74 4.37 11.45
C MET A 417 -1.93 4.51 9.93
N MET A 418 -3.17 4.49 9.44
CA MET A 418 -3.46 4.74 8.02
C MET A 418 -3.11 6.17 7.60
N VAL A 419 -3.27 7.15 8.50
CA VAL A 419 -2.78 8.52 8.27
C VAL A 419 -1.25 8.53 8.21
N GLY A 420 -0.56 7.89 9.16
CA GLY A 420 0.90 7.76 9.17
C GLY A 420 1.45 7.13 7.88
N LEU A 421 0.81 6.09 7.39
CA LEU A 421 1.12 5.45 6.11
C LEU A 421 1.05 6.46 4.95
N LYS A 422 -0.04 7.20 4.83
CA LYS A 422 -0.24 8.16 3.73
C LYS A 422 0.71 9.36 3.82
N VAL A 423 0.94 9.87 5.01
CA VAL A 423 1.95 10.91 5.27
C VAL A 423 3.33 10.41 4.88
N GLY A 424 3.67 9.17 5.25
CA GLY A 424 4.94 8.55 4.89
C GLY A 424 5.14 8.46 3.37
N LEU A 425 4.14 7.97 2.64
CA LEU A 425 4.20 7.90 1.17
C LEU A 425 4.36 9.27 0.51
N SER A 426 3.61 10.26 0.98
CA SER A 426 3.67 11.62 0.43
C SER A 426 5.01 12.28 0.69
N LEU A 427 5.53 12.15 1.92
CA LEU A 427 6.87 12.63 2.29
C LEU A 427 7.96 11.92 1.49
N GLY A 428 7.89 10.59 1.36
CA GLY A 428 8.89 9.81 0.63
C GLY A 428 8.96 10.18 -0.85
N GLY A 429 7.82 10.32 -1.53
CA GLY A 429 7.76 10.76 -2.92
C GLY A 429 8.25 12.20 -3.12
N ALA A 430 7.90 13.10 -2.19
CA ALA A 430 8.36 14.49 -2.23
C ALA A 430 9.87 14.62 -1.94
N ILE A 431 10.39 13.91 -0.94
CA ILE A 431 11.81 13.89 -0.62
C ILE A 431 12.62 13.35 -1.81
N LEU A 432 12.14 12.30 -2.48
CA LEU A 432 12.78 11.75 -3.66
C LEU A 432 12.95 12.83 -4.75
N THR A 433 11.87 13.47 -5.14
CA THR A 433 11.90 14.48 -6.20
C THR A 433 12.66 15.75 -5.77
N TRP A 434 12.57 16.15 -4.50
CA TRP A 434 13.35 17.25 -3.95
C TRP A 434 14.86 16.98 -4.02
N ILE A 435 15.30 15.77 -3.66
CA ILE A 435 16.71 15.36 -3.75
C ILE A 435 17.19 15.37 -5.20
N LEU A 436 16.37 14.90 -6.16
CA LEU A 436 16.72 15.02 -7.58
C LEU A 436 17.00 16.47 -7.98
N GLY A 437 16.17 17.42 -7.51
CA GLY A 437 16.39 18.85 -7.72
C GLY A 437 17.69 19.36 -7.09
N LEU A 438 17.99 18.95 -5.85
CA LEU A 438 19.23 19.34 -5.17
C LEU A 438 20.53 18.90 -5.90
N TYR A 439 20.46 17.75 -6.58
CA TYR A 439 21.57 17.22 -7.38
C TYR A 439 21.51 17.65 -8.85
N ASN A 440 20.77 18.72 -9.17
CA ASN A 440 20.65 19.28 -10.52
C ASN A 440 20.25 18.23 -11.58
N TYR A 441 19.36 17.29 -11.22
CA TYR A 441 18.82 16.31 -12.16
C TYR A 441 18.02 17.01 -13.26
N ILE A 442 18.36 16.75 -14.52
CA ILE A 442 17.67 17.34 -15.69
C ILE A 442 16.74 16.27 -16.29
N PRO A 443 15.41 16.48 -16.22
CA PRO A 443 14.47 15.57 -16.86
C PRO A 443 14.65 15.44 -18.37
N ASN A 444 14.31 14.31 -18.93
CA ASN A 444 14.31 14.04 -20.38
C ASN A 444 15.67 14.22 -21.08
N THR A 445 16.78 14.01 -20.38
CA THR A 445 18.11 13.99 -21.01
C THR A 445 18.72 12.58 -20.92
N ASN A 446 19.41 12.20 -22.00
CA ASN A 446 20.14 10.92 -22.04
C ASN A 446 21.49 11.00 -21.31
N ILE A 447 21.97 12.19 -21.02
CA ILE A 447 23.26 12.40 -20.36
C ILE A 447 23.03 13.27 -19.13
N GLN A 448 23.20 12.70 -17.96
CA GLN A 448 23.14 13.39 -16.68
C GLN A 448 24.52 13.87 -16.24
N SER A 449 24.55 14.95 -15.46
CA SER A 449 25.79 15.39 -14.82
C SER A 449 26.31 14.34 -13.82
N PRO A 450 27.61 14.29 -13.51
CA PRO A 450 28.14 13.42 -12.47
C PRO A 450 27.46 13.62 -11.11
N GLU A 451 27.05 14.84 -10.79
CA GLU A 451 26.30 15.19 -9.58
C GLU A 451 24.92 14.54 -9.58
N ALA A 452 24.17 14.63 -10.67
CA ALA A 452 22.85 14.01 -10.80
C ALA A 452 22.93 12.48 -10.72
N ILE A 453 23.96 11.86 -11.31
CA ILE A 453 24.21 10.42 -11.21
C ILE A 453 24.52 10.04 -9.76
N GLN A 454 25.35 10.84 -9.06
CA GLN A 454 25.63 10.63 -7.64
C GLN A 454 24.35 10.77 -6.79
N GLY A 455 23.51 11.77 -7.07
CA GLY A 455 22.21 11.94 -6.42
C GLY A 455 21.31 10.71 -6.60
N THR A 456 21.26 10.17 -7.81
CA THR A 456 20.51 8.96 -8.12
C THR A 456 21.03 7.74 -7.32
N LYS A 457 22.36 7.60 -7.20
CA LYS A 457 22.97 6.55 -6.38
C LYS A 457 22.65 6.71 -4.89
N MET A 458 22.68 7.94 -4.38
CA MET A 458 22.32 8.24 -2.99
C MET A 458 20.83 7.96 -2.71
N LEU A 459 19.94 8.17 -3.69
CA LEU A 459 18.51 7.92 -3.59
C LEU A 459 18.14 6.44 -3.48
N VAL A 460 18.97 5.52 -3.95
CA VAL A 460 18.74 4.08 -3.78
C VAL A 460 19.51 3.49 -2.59
N SER A 461 20.40 4.26 -1.96
CA SER A 461 21.28 3.78 -0.89
C SER A 461 21.07 4.53 0.42
N VAL A 462 21.67 5.72 0.57
CA VAL A 462 21.78 6.40 1.86
C VAL A 462 20.46 7.02 2.30
N TYR A 463 19.80 7.78 1.43
CA TYR A 463 18.60 8.51 1.82
C TYR A 463 17.45 7.61 2.27
N PRO A 464 17.08 6.52 1.56
CA PRO A 464 16.03 5.62 2.04
C PRO A 464 16.46 4.77 3.24
N ALA A 465 17.75 4.63 3.52
CA ALA A 465 18.25 3.92 4.69
C ALA A 465 18.04 4.71 5.99
N ILE A 466 18.09 6.06 5.93
CA ILE A 466 17.98 6.91 7.12
C ILE A 466 16.68 6.68 7.89
N PRO A 467 15.47 6.73 7.28
CA PRO A 467 14.23 6.46 8.01
C PRO A 467 14.18 5.04 8.60
N PHE A 468 14.71 4.03 7.90
CA PHE A 468 14.76 2.67 8.43
C PHE A 468 15.70 2.56 9.64
N LEU A 469 16.87 3.19 9.62
CA LEU A 469 17.78 3.21 10.76
C LEU A 469 17.15 3.90 11.98
N ILE A 470 16.50 5.05 11.75
CA ILE A 470 15.76 5.74 12.81
C ILE A 470 14.64 4.84 13.35
N GLY A 471 13.90 4.17 12.46
CA GLY A 471 12.84 3.23 12.82
C GLY A 471 13.35 2.06 13.66
N ALA A 472 14.47 1.44 13.27
CA ALA A 472 15.10 0.37 14.05
C ALA A 472 15.56 0.88 15.43
N GLY A 473 16.11 2.10 15.49
CA GLY A 473 16.50 2.77 16.75
C GLY A 473 15.33 3.05 17.67
N LEU A 474 14.17 3.47 17.14
CA LEU A 474 12.97 3.74 17.93
C LEU A 474 12.44 2.49 18.66
N LEU A 475 12.68 1.30 18.13
CA LEU A 475 12.25 0.05 18.75
C LEU A 475 12.93 -0.25 20.09
N PHE A 476 14.09 0.34 20.37
CA PHE A 476 14.68 0.25 21.71
C PHE A 476 13.80 0.90 22.79
N PHE A 477 13.01 1.89 22.40
CA PHE A 477 12.07 2.59 23.29
C PHE A 477 10.67 1.95 23.31
N TYR A 478 10.40 0.97 22.44
CA TYR A 478 9.12 0.27 22.39
C TYR A 478 9.03 -0.75 23.53
N SER A 479 8.11 -0.52 24.47
CA SER A 479 8.04 -1.27 25.71
C SER A 479 7.41 -2.66 25.59
N ILE A 480 6.57 -2.90 24.55
CA ILE A 480 5.87 -4.17 24.39
C ILE A 480 6.84 -5.20 23.81
N ASN A 481 7.55 -5.91 24.69
CA ASN A 481 8.39 -7.04 24.36
C ASN A 481 7.62 -8.34 24.53
N LYS A 482 8.22 -9.48 24.17
CA LYS A 482 7.59 -10.80 24.24
C LYS A 482 7.02 -11.15 25.62
N LYS A 483 7.71 -10.78 26.72
CA LYS A 483 7.22 -11.02 28.08
C LYS A 483 5.95 -10.21 28.37
N MET A 484 5.95 -8.95 27.97
CA MET A 484 4.79 -8.07 28.14
C MET A 484 3.61 -8.48 27.26
N GLU A 485 3.84 -8.94 26.02
CA GLU A 485 2.79 -9.49 25.15
C GLU A 485 2.05 -10.66 25.84
N VAL A 486 2.79 -11.63 26.36
CA VAL A 486 2.23 -12.79 27.07
C VAL A 486 1.46 -12.37 28.32
N GLN A 487 1.98 -11.41 29.08
CA GLN A 487 1.31 -10.87 30.27
C GLN A 487 -0.01 -10.19 29.89
N ILE A 488 0.01 -9.27 28.92
CA ILE A 488 -1.20 -8.57 28.43
C ILE A 488 -2.26 -9.56 27.97
N GLU A 489 -1.87 -10.56 27.19
CA GLU A 489 -2.79 -11.59 26.70
C GLU A 489 -3.41 -12.39 27.84
N SER A 490 -2.61 -12.81 28.83
CA SER A 490 -3.06 -13.53 30.01
C SER A 490 -4.05 -12.73 30.82
N ASP A 491 -3.68 -11.47 31.16
CA ASP A 491 -4.50 -10.58 32.01
C ASP A 491 -5.83 -10.22 31.33
N LEU A 492 -5.82 -9.94 30.01
CA LEU A 492 -7.02 -9.66 29.26
C LEU A 492 -7.93 -10.90 29.11
N LYS A 493 -7.36 -12.11 28.96
CA LYS A 493 -8.14 -13.36 28.94
C LYS A 493 -8.83 -13.60 30.29
N GLN A 494 -8.13 -13.37 31.39
CA GLN A 494 -8.71 -13.51 32.73
C GLN A 494 -9.84 -12.49 32.95
N LYS A 495 -9.62 -11.24 32.58
CA LYS A 495 -10.61 -10.16 32.71
C LYS A 495 -11.86 -10.35 31.87
N ARG A 496 -11.77 -10.99 30.69
CA ARG A 496 -12.91 -11.29 29.81
C ARG A 496 -13.70 -12.53 30.27
N ARG A 497 -13.17 -13.32 31.22
CA ARG A 497 -13.83 -14.49 31.82
C ARG A 497 -14.50 -14.15 33.15
N SER A 498 -14.08 -13.10 33.85
CA SER A 498 -14.72 -12.54 35.04
C SER A 498 -15.85 -11.59 34.67
#